data_2abfdd8d1b6e30419f8a0fc43ef56c08
#
_entry.id   2abfdd8d1b6e30419f8a0fc43ef56c08
#
_cell.length_a   1.000
_cell.length_b   1.000
_cell.length_c   1.000
_cell.angle_alpha   90.00
_cell.angle_beta   90.00
_cell.angle_gamma   90.00
#
_symmetry.space_group_name_H-M   'P 1'
#
loop_
_entity.id
_entity.type
_entity.pdbx_description
1 polymer ?
#
loop_
_entity_poly.entity_id
_entity_poly.type
_entity_poly.pdbx_seq_one_letter_code
_entity_poly.pdbx_strand_id
1 'polypeptide(L)'
;QPMKMAAMEALWETQDPAPFSLVANIDTKAQKNTSALEIPGGLSFLTQNSFTSGKVEGIKDLQAKSEAQYGPGNYIPDVPAIFWTFRIMVAAGSLMLLVAFVGLILNAKDKLVENRTFLKIMFWMLPLPFIAHSTGWFVAEAGRQPWLVYGLQLTADGASKAVTAPEIMTTIIGFTLVYIVAAIAAIYLAVEHIKKGPDGNPSHDVVEKEEARLWN
;
A
#
# COMPACT_ATOMS: atom_id res chain seq x y z
N GLN A 1 12.63 9.21 -7.47
CA GLN A 1 13.67 8.32 -6.89
C GLN A 1 13.87 7.12 -7.82
N PRO A 2 14.86 7.16 -8.72
CA PRO A 2 15.07 6.10 -9.72
C PRO A 2 15.28 4.72 -9.09
N MET A 3 16.09 4.63 -8.02
CA MET A 3 16.36 3.37 -7.31
C MET A 3 15.09 2.72 -6.78
N LYS A 4 14.16 3.49 -6.19
CA LYS A 4 12.86 2.98 -5.73
C LYS A 4 12.06 2.38 -6.90
N MET A 5 12.00 3.07 -8.03
CA MET A 5 11.29 2.60 -9.21
C MET A 5 11.90 1.30 -9.75
N ALA A 6 13.22 1.25 -9.88
CA ALA A 6 13.93 0.03 -10.31
C ALA A 6 13.70 -1.14 -9.32
N ALA A 7 13.67 -0.86 -8.01
CA ALA A 7 13.37 -1.87 -6.98
C ALA A 7 11.92 -2.37 -7.03
N MET A 8 10.93 -1.48 -7.28
CA MET A 8 9.53 -1.87 -7.46
C MET A 8 9.33 -2.82 -8.65
N GLU A 9 10.19 -2.73 -9.65
CA GLU A 9 10.15 -3.57 -10.86
C GLU A 9 11.15 -4.73 -10.83
N ALA A 10 11.97 -4.82 -9.77
CA ALA A 10 13.11 -5.75 -9.70
C ALA A 10 13.98 -5.69 -10.98
N LEU A 11 14.16 -4.49 -11.53
CA LEU A 11 14.93 -4.24 -12.74
C LEU A 11 16.41 -4.14 -12.38
N TRP A 12 17.13 -5.24 -12.50
CA TRP A 12 18.53 -5.31 -12.12
C TRP A 12 19.47 -4.63 -13.13
N GLU A 13 19.15 -4.71 -14.39
CA GLU A 13 19.95 -4.15 -15.48
C GLU A 13 19.14 -3.09 -16.24
N THR A 14 19.82 -2.11 -16.76
CA THR A 14 19.22 -1.07 -17.60
C THR A 14 18.68 -1.68 -18.90
N GLN A 15 17.43 -1.37 -19.24
CA GLN A 15 16.77 -1.89 -20.44
C GLN A 15 16.09 -0.77 -21.24
N ASP A 16 16.00 -0.98 -22.56
CA ASP A 16 15.34 -0.11 -23.52
C ASP A 16 14.75 -0.95 -24.70
N PRO A 17 13.43 -1.14 -24.78
CA PRO A 17 12.40 -0.79 -23.81
C PRO A 17 12.44 -1.68 -22.55
N ALA A 18 12.07 -1.11 -21.41
CA ALA A 18 12.01 -1.85 -20.14
C ALA A 18 10.65 -2.55 -19.97
N PRO A 19 10.64 -3.83 -19.58
CA PRO A 19 9.42 -4.59 -19.33
C PRO A 19 8.78 -4.19 -17.99
N PHE A 20 7.48 -4.42 -17.88
CA PHE A 20 6.75 -4.35 -16.61
C PHE A 20 6.61 -5.76 -16.05
N SER A 21 7.20 -6.04 -14.90
CA SER A 21 7.17 -7.37 -14.30
C SER A 21 5.89 -7.55 -13.48
N LEU A 22 5.04 -8.52 -13.83
CA LEU A 22 3.85 -8.87 -13.04
C LEU A 22 4.19 -9.72 -11.82
N VAL A 23 5.02 -10.74 -12.03
CA VAL A 23 5.50 -11.67 -11.01
C VAL A 23 6.97 -11.93 -11.29
N ALA A 24 7.81 -11.93 -10.27
CA ALA A 24 9.22 -12.29 -10.39
C ALA A 24 9.70 -13.08 -9.19
N ASN A 25 10.56 -14.06 -9.44
CA ASN A 25 11.32 -14.75 -8.42
C ASN A 25 12.71 -14.11 -8.33
N ILE A 26 12.91 -13.34 -7.27
CA ILE A 26 14.03 -12.42 -7.13
C ILE A 26 15.15 -13.08 -6.31
N ASP A 27 16.32 -13.24 -6.93
CA ASP A 27 17.54 -13.64 -6.25
C ASP A 27 18.40 -12.39 -5.94
N THR A 28 18.33 -11.94 -4.71
CA THR A 28 19.06 -10.74 -4.26
C THR A 28 20.57 -10.98 -4.17
N LYS A 29 21.01 -12.22 -3.92
CA LYS A 29 22.43 -12.56 -3.84
C LYS A 29 23.08 -12.57 -5.23
N ALA A 30 22.38 -13.16 -6.19
CA ALA A 30 22.83 -13.17 -7.59
C ALA A 30 22.48 -11.87 -8.35
N GLN A 31 21.70 -10.96 -7.72
CA GLN A 31 21.24 -9.70 -8.32
C GLN A 31 20.59 -9.92 -9.69
N LYS A 32 19.65 -10.88 -9.75
CA LYS A 32 18.90 -11.22 -10.96
C LYS A 32 17.54 -11.82 -10.61
N ASN A 33 16.65 -11.84 -11.58
CA ASN A 33 15.41 -12.60 -11.51
C ASN A 33 15.62 -14.01 -12.08
N THR A 34 15.27 -15.04 -11.32
CA THR A 34 15.38 -16.43 -11.79
C THR A 34 14.28 -16.75 -12.79
N SER A 35 13.08 -16.21 -12.56
CA SER A 35 11.94 -16.28 -13.48
C SER A 35 11.10 -15.01 -13.31
N ALA A 36 10.55 -14.51 -14.41
CA ALA A 36 9.64 -13.37 -14.37
C ALA A 36 8.54 -13.53 -15.44
N LEU A 37 7.34 -13.11 -15.10
CA LEU A 37 6.25 -12.90 -16.03
C LEU A 37 6.19 -11.40 -16.32
N GLU A 38 6.48 -11.02 -17.54
CA GLU A 38 6.69 -9.63 -17.92
C GLU A 38 5.81 -9.21 -19.10
N ILE A 39 5.40 -7.94 -19.09
CA ILE A 39 4.78 -7.28 -20.24
C ILE A 39 5.87 -6.49 -20.94
N PRO A 40 6.28 -6.89 -22.18
CA PRO A 40 7.34 -6.21 -22.92
C PRO A 40 7.04 -4.72 -23.12
N GLY A 41 8.02 -3.86 -22.83
CA GLY A 41 7.88 -2.41 -22.98
C GLY A 41 6.88 -1.74 -22.00
N GLY A 42 6.25 -2.51 -21.11
CA GLY A 42 5.21 -2.00 -20.22
C GLY A 42 5.72 -0.92 -19.26
N LEU A 43 6.93 -1.07 -18.72
CA LEU A 43 7.52 -0.04 -17.84
C LEU A 43 7.90 1.22 -18.61
N SER A 44 8.44 1.07 -19.82
CA SER A 44 8.73 2.21 -20.71
C SER A 44 7.46 2.95 -21.11
N PHE A 45 6.35 2.24 -21.31
CA PHE A 45 5.04 2.87 -21.55
C PHE A 45 4.58 3.69 -20.36
N LEU A 46 4.67 3.15 -19.14
CA LEU A 46 4.26 3.85 -17.92
C LEU A 46 5.13 5.07 -17.61
N THR A 47 6.40 5.04 -17.96
CA THR A 47 7.35 6.12 -17.64
C THR A 47 7.51 7.16 -18.75
N GLN A 48 7.39 6.74 -20.01
CA GLN A 48 7.70 7.57 -21.18
C GLN A 48 6.63 7.53 -22.28
N ASN A 49 5.49 6.86 -22.01
CA ASN A 49 4.36 6.73 -22.93
C ASN A 49 4.72 6.05 -24.27
N SER A 50 5.71 5.14 -24.27
CA SER A 50 6.17 4.40 -25.45
C SER A 50 6.46 2.93 -25.12
N PHE A 51 5.90 2.00 -25.88
CA PHE A 51 6.17 0.56 -25.74
C PHE A 51 7.46 0.10 -26.44
N THR A 52 7.96 0.89 -27.40
CA THR A 52 9.05 0.50 -28.28
C THR A 52 10.37 1.15 -27.94
N SER A 53 10.34 2.20 -27.13
CA SER A 53 11.52 2.96 -26.73
C SER A 53 11.31 3.57 -25.36
N GLY A 54 12.38 3.75 -24.61
CA GLY A 54 12.31 4.37 -23.29
C GLY A 54 13.23 3.65 -22.31
N LYS A 55 14.47 4.14 -22.25
CA LYS A 55 15.50 3.61 -21.35
C LYS A 55 15.10 3.79 -19.90
N VAL A 56 15.07 2.70 -19.14
CA VAL A 56 14.91 2.72 -17.69
C VAL A 56 16.18 2.13 -17.05
N GLU A 57 16.77 2.89 -16.13
CA GLU A 57 18.01 2.49 -15.48
C GLU A 57 17.76 1.39 -14.45
N GLY A 58 18.61 0.36 -14.49
CA GLY A 58 18.57 -0.77 -13.56
C GLY A 58 19.26 -0.49 -12.22
N ILE A 59 18.98 -1.36 -11.27
CA ILE A 59 19.51 -1.27 -9.90
C ILE A 59 21.04 -1.22 -9.88
N LYS A 60 21.71 -2.03 -10.69
CA LYS A 60 23.19 -2.10 -10.73
C LYS A 60 23.82 -0.78 -11.17
N ASP A 61 23.28 -0.16 -12.22
CA ASP A 61 23.79 1.12 -12.73
C ASP A 61 23.49 2.25 -11.75
N LEU A 62 22.32 2.24 -11.12
CA LEU A 62 21.95 3.21 -10.10
C LEU A 62 22.79 3.08 -8.84
N GLN A 63 23.17 1.85 -8.44
CA GLN A 63 24.08 1.60 -7.34
C GLN A 63 25.47 2.19 -7.64
N ALA A 64 26.02 1.91 -8.81
CA ALA A 64 27.32 2.45 -9.23
C ALA A 64 27.33 3.99 -9.28
N LYS A 65 26.24 4.61 -9.76
CA LYS A 65 26.10 6.08 -9.73
C LYS A 65 26.04 6.62 -8.30
N SER A 66 25.31 5.93 -7.40
CA SER A 66 25.19 6.35 -6.00
C SER A 66 26.53 6.23 -5.28
N GLU A 67 27.30 5.18 -5.53
CA GLU A 67 28.67 5.03 -4.99
C GLU A 67 29.61 6.11 -5.49
N ALA A 68 29.54 6.45 -6.77
CA ALA A 68 30.36 7.52 -7.35
C ALA A 68 30.01 8.91 -6.78
N GLN A 69 28.75 9.13 -6.43
CA GLN A 69 28.25 10.42 -5.95
C GLN A 69 28.39 10.61 -4.44
N TYR A 70 28.06 9.55 -3.64
CA TYR A 70 27.94 9.65 -2.19
C TYR A 70 29.02 8.86 -1.44
N GLY A 71 29.89 8.13 -2.15
CA GLY A 71 30.93 7.29 -1.59
C GLY A 71 30.55 5.81 -1.51
N PRO A 72 31.49 4.95 -1.07
CA PRO A 72 31.27 3.51 -1.00
C PRO A 72 30.18 3.17 0.03
N GLY A 73 29.17 2.38 -0.40
CA GLY A 73 28.06 1.98 0.44
C GLY A 73 27.01 1.20 -0.32
N ASN A 74 26.10 0.54 0.38
CA ASN A 74 24.98 -0.14 -0.23
C ASN A 74 23.74 0.78 -0.23
N TYR A 75 23.32 1.19 -1.41
CA TYR A 75 22.16 2.07 -1.63
C TYR A 75 20.95 1.32 -2.19
N ILE A 76 21.02 -0.01 -2.25
CA ILE A 76 19.93 -0.87 -2.74
C ILE A 76 18.99 -1.15 -1.59
N PRO A 77 17.70 -0.79 -1.70
CA PRO A 77 16.69 -1.13 -0.71
C PRO A 77 16.31 -2.63 -0.79
N ASP A 78 15.43 -3.10 0.10
CA ASP A 78 14.94 -4.49 0.07
C ASP A 78 14.05 -4.74 -1.15
N VAL A 79 14.67 -5.17 -2.26
CA VAL A 79 14.01 -5.34 -3.56
C VAL A 79 12.83 -6.31 -3.48
N PRO A 80 12.93 -7.53 -2.90
CA PRO A 80 11.79 -8.44 -2.79
C PRO A 80 10.60 -7.85 -2.02
N ALA A 81 10.85 -7.24 -0.87
CA ALA A 81 9.78 -6.66 -0.06
C ALA A 81 9.07 -5.53 -0.81
N ILE A 82 9.82 -4.65 -1.48
CA ILE A 82 9.26 -3.53 -2.24
C ILE A 82 8.50 -4.02 -3.47
N PHE A 83 9.06 -4.99 -4.21
CA PHE A 83 8.42 -5.57 -5.37
C PHE A 83 7.04 -6.15 -5.03
N TRP A 84 6.96 -7.02 -4.03
CA TRP A 84 5.72 -7.71 -3.69
C TRP A 84 4.69 -6.79 -3.04
N THR A 85 5.10 -5.87 -2.17
CA THR A 85 4.18 -4.90 -1.58
C THR A 85 3.59 -3.95 -2.61
N PHE A 86 4.38 -3.55 -3.61
CA PHE A 86 3.90 -2.75 -4.74
C PHE A 86 2.85 -3.54 -5.55
N ARG A 87 3.08 -4.83 -5.84
CA ARG A 87 2.10 -5.68 -6.54
C ARG A 87 0.82 -5.86 -5.75
N ILE A 88 0.90 -6.08 -4.44
CA ILE A 88 -0.28 -6.19 -3.58
C ILE A 88 -1.08 -4.88 -3.61
N MET A 89 -0.42 -3.73 -3.52
CA MET A 89 -1.07 -2.42 -3.61
C MET A 89 -1.82 -2.25 -4.94
N VAL A 90 -1.14 -2.51 -6.06
CA VAL A 90 -1.73 -2.38 -7.40
C VAL A 90 -2.86 -3.38 -7.61
N ALA A 91 -2.70 -4.63 -7.18
CA ALA A 91 -3.72 -5.66 -7.28
C ALA A 91 -4.98 -5.30 -6.47
N ALA A 92 -4.81 -4.81 -5.23
CA ALA A 92 -5.91 -4.36 -4.40
C ALA A 92 -6.66 -3.19 -5.04
N GLY A 93 -5.94 -2.19 -5.55
CA GLY A 93 -6.53 -1.04 -6.26
C GLY A 93 -7.27 -1.45 -7.53
N SER A 94 -6.68 -2.34 -8.35
CA SER A 94 -7.29 -2.84 -9.57
C SER A 94 -8.56 -3.66 -9.28
N LEU A 95 -8.53 -4.48 -8.23
CA LEU A 95 -9.69 -5.26 -7.81
C LEU A 95 -10.83 -4.35 -7.32
N MET A 96 -10.54 -3.32 -6.54
CA MET A 96 -11.54 -2.33 -6.12
C MET A 96 -12.16 -1.62 -7.33
N LEU A 97 -11.34 -1.23 -8.31
CA LEU A 97 -11.82 -0.60 -9.54
C LEU A 97 -12.73 -1.54 -10.34
N LEU A 98 -12.34 -2.82 -10.47
CA LEU A 98 -13.15 -3.83 -11.17
C LEU A 98 -14.50 -4.04 -10.48
N VAL A 99 -14.52 -4.17 -9.16
CA VAL A 99 -15.77 -4.35 -8.39
C VAL A 99 -16.65 -3.11 -8.50
N ALA A 100 -16.08 -1.91 -8.44
CA ALA A 100 -16.83 -0.67 -8.65
C ALA A 100 -17.44 -0.61 -10.05
N PHE A 101 -16.69 -1.00 -11.08
CA PHE A 101 -17.18 -1.03 -12.46
C PHE A 101 -18.33 -2.04 -12.64
N VAL A 102 -18.19 -3.24 -12.09
CA VAL A 102 -19.29 -4.24 -12.08
C VAL A 102 -20.50 -3.71 -11.32
N GLY A 103 -20.28 -3.04 -10.19
CA GLY A 103 -21.35 -2.39 -9.42
C GLY A 103 -22.11 -1.34 -10.23
N LEU A 104 -21.40 -0.51 -10.99
CA LEU A 104 -22.03 0.48 -11.90
C LEU A 104 -22.91 -0.21 -12.96
N ILE A 105 -22.42 -1.31 -13.56
CA ILE A 105 -23.22 -2.07 -14.56
C ILE A 105 -24.46 -2.68 -13.92
N LEU A 106 -24.35 -3.27 -12.73
CA LEU A 106 -25.48 -3.85 -12.03
C LEU A 106 -26.50 -2.81 -11.61
N ASN A 107 -26.02 -1.65 -11.16
CA ASN A 107 -26.89 -0.51 -10.82
C ASN A 107 -27.64 0.05 -12.04
N ALA A 108 -26.96 0.19 -13.18
CA ALA A 108 -27.58 0.63 -14.42
C ALA A 108 -28.65 -0.36 -14.97
N LYS A 109 -28.63 -1.62 -14.47
CA LYS A 109 -29.62 -2.65 -14.79
C LYS A 109 -30.67 -2.86 -13.70
N ASP A 110 -30.68 -2.03 -12.66
CA ASP A 110 -31.53 -2.14 -11.44
C ASP A 110 -31.39 -3.51 -10.72
N LYS A 111 -30.24 -4.20 -10.89
CA LYS A 111 -29.98 -5.53 -10.32
C LYS A 111 -28.99 -5.53 -9.15
N LEU A 112 -28.52 -4.36 -8.71
CA LEU A 112 -27.48 -4.24 -7.68
C LEU A 112 -27.93 -4.85 -6.35
N VAL A 113 -29.12 -4.47 -5.87
CA VAL A 113 -29.67 -4.88 -4.57
C VAL A 113 -30.11 -6.34 -4.57
N GLU A 114 -30.54 -6.86 -5.70
CA GLU A 114 -31.01 -8.24 -5.86
C GLU A 114 -29.85 -9.25 -5.94
N ASN A 115 -28.66 -8.79 -6.34
CA ASN A 115 -27.51 -9.68 -6.52
C ASN A 115 -26.77 -9.94 -5.20
N ARG A 116 -27.27 -10.92 -4.44
CA ARG A 116 -26.68 -11.33 -3.14
C ARG A 116 -25.20 -11.73 -3.25
N THR A 117 -24.78 -12.32 -4.37
CA THR A 117 -23.37 -12.71 -4.59
C THR A 117 -22.49 -11.48 -4.67
N PHE A 118 -22.91 -10.48 -5.44
CA PHE A 118 -22.16 -9.23 -5.56
C PHE A 118 -22.08 -8.48 -4.21
N LEU A 119 -23.17 -8.43 -3.46
CA LEU A 119 -23.19 -7.82 -2.12
C LEU A 119 -22.23 -8.51 -1.15
N LYS A 120 -22.12 -9.86 -1.20
CA LYS A 120 -21.13 -10.59 -0.42
C LYS A 120 -19.69 -10.25 -0.85
N ILE A 121 -19.44 -10.12 -2.15
CA ILE A 121 -18.12 -9.69 -2.67
C ILE A 121 -17.80 -8.31 -2.14
N MET A 122 -18.72 -7.36 -2.22
CA MET A 122 -18.51 -6.00 -1.69
C MET A 122 -18.17 -6.00 -0.20
N PHE A 123 -18.81 -6.86 0.60
CA PHE A 123 -18.48 -7.01 2.01
C PHE A 123 -17.01 -7.44 2.23
N TRP A 124 -16.55 -8.42 1.44
CA TRP A 124 -15.16 -8.88 1.50
C TRP A 124 -14.15 -7.90 0.91
N MET A 125 -14.60 -6.87 0.18
CA MET A 125 -13.75 -5.80 -0.32
C MET A 125 -13.42 -4.73 0.74
N LEU A 126 -14.13 -4.67 1.86
CA LEU A 126 -13.93 -3.68 2.92
C LEU A 126 -12.49 -3.59 3.44
N PRO A 127 -11.71 -4.68 3.61
CA PRO A 127 -10.30 -4.60 4.00
C PRO A 127 -9.34 -4.07 2.93
N LEU A 128 -9.70 -4.12 1.63
CA LEU A 128 -8.78 -3.81 0.55
C LEU A 128 -8.23 -2.37 0.57
N PRO A 129 -9.01 -1.32 0.88
CA PRO A 129 -8.45 0.02 1.01
C PRO A 129 -7.34 0.11 2.07
N PHE A 130 -7.50 -0.59 3.21
CA PHE A 130 -6.50 -0.63 4.27
C PHE A 130 -5.24 -1.39 3.84
N ILE A 131 -5.40 -2.50 3.11
CA ILE A 131 -4.31 -3.28 2.53
C ILE A 131 -3.55 -2.42 1.52
N ALA A 132 -4.26 -1.77 0.59
CA ALA A 132 -3.66 -0.91 -0.42
C ALA A 132 -2.91 0.28 0.22
N HIS A 133 -3.50 0.91 1.24
CA HIS A 133 -2.88 2.02 1.95
C HIS A 133 -1.62 1.57 2.70
N SER A 134 -1.69 0.49 3.47
CA SER A 134 -0.56 -0.01 4.27
C SER A 134 0.60 -0.48 3.39
N THR A 135 0.31 -1.20 2.31
CA THR A 135 1.34 -1.65 1.35
C THR A 135 1.92 -0.47 0.57
N GLY A 136 1.11 0.51 0.19
CA GLY A 136 1.58 1.75 -0.46
C GLY A 136 2.48 2.58 0.45
N TRP A 137 2.11 2.72 1.72
CA TRP A 137 2.96 3.39 2.72
C TRP A 137 4.29 2.64 2.92
N PHE A 138 4.24 1.31 3.03
CA PHE A 138 5.46 0.50 3.13
C PHE A 138 6.40 0.73 1.94
N VAL A 139 5.89 0.69 0.70
CA VAL A 139 6.68 0.99 -0.51
C VAL A 139 7.26 2.40 -0.46
N ALA A 140 6.51 3.38 0.02
CA ALA A 140 6.96 4.76 0.12
C ALA A 140 8.17 4.89 1.05
N GLU A 141 8.12 4.25 2.22
CA GLU A 141 9.14 4.36 3.26
C GLU A 141 10.31 3.38 3.07
N ALA A 142 10.02 2.09 2.84
CA ALA A 142 11.06 1.08 2.62
C ALA A 142 11.80 1.30 1.30
N GLY A 143 11.10 1.74 0.25
CA GLY A 143 11.71 2.06 -1.04
C GLY A 143 12.60 3.31 -1.03
N ARG A 144 12.57 4.09 0.03
CA ARG A 144 13.47 5.22 0.22
C ARG A 144 14.79 4.81 0.88
N GLN A 145 14.85 3.66 1.55
CA GLN A 145 16.04 3.20 2.22
C GLN A 145 17.23 3.03 1.24
N PRO A 146 18.50 3.30 1.67
CA PRO A 146 18.90 3.62 3.05
C PRO A 146 18.80 5.11 3.43
N TRP A 147 18.05 5.92 2.67
CA TRP A 147 17.95 7.36 2.89
C TRP A 147 16.87 7.73 3.90
N LEU A 148 17.22 8.55 4.88
CA LEU A 148 16.26 9.31 5.69
C LEU A 148 15.74 10.51 4.89
N VAL A 149 16.69 11.30 4.32
CA VAL A 149 16.41 12.35 3.34
C VAL A 149 17.24 12.07 2.09
N TYR A 150 16.56 11.79 0.98
CA TYR A 150 17.20 11.34 -0.25
C TYR A 150 18.34 12.28 -0.70
N GLY A 151 19.54 11.72 -0.85
CA GLY A 151 20.74 12.42 -1.29
C GLY A 151 21.39 13.32 -0.25
N LEU A 152 20.82 13.46 0.97
CA LEU A 152 21.34 14.35 2.00
C LEU A 152 21.72 13.61 3.30
N GLN A 153 20.89 12.65 3.75
CA GLN A 153 21.10 11.99 5.02
C GLN A 153 20.70 10.52 4.95
N LEU A 154 21.62 9.67 5.39
CA LEU A 154 21.33 8.23 5.54
C LEU A 154 20.54 7.98 6.82
N THR A 155 19.74 6.91 6.84
CA THR A 155 18.99 6.47 8.03
C THR A 155 19.93 6.13 9.19
N ALA A 156 21.10 5.56 8.89
CA ALA A 156 22.13 5.25 9.87
C ALA A 156 22.64 6.51 10.62
N ASP A 157 22.65 7.66 9.96
CA ASP A 157 23.10 8.95 10.50
C ASP A 157 21.95 9.77 11.11
N GLY A 158 20.73 9.24 11.03
CA GLY A 158 19.50 9.92 11.47
C GLY A 158 19.25 9.86 12.98
N ALA A 159 20.06 9.10 13.73
CA ALA A 159 19.91 9.01 15.18
C ALA A 159 20.31 10.32 15.85
N SER A 160 19.43 10.85 16.72
CA SER A 160 19.74 12.04 17.51
C SER A 160 20.88 11.74 18.48
N LYS A 161 21.91 12.60 18.48
CA LYS A 161 23.03 12.52 19.45
C LYS A 161 22.65 13.11 20.82
N ALA A 162 21.54 13.80 20.90
CA ALA A 162 21.08 14.50 22.13
C ALA A 162 20.11 13.68 22.97
N VAL A 163 19.57 12.56 22.43
CA VAL A 163 18.56 11.75 23.11
C VAL A 163 19.11 10.34 23.34
N THR A 164 18.98 9.86 24.56
CA THR A 164 19.44 8.52 24.94
C THR A 164 18.43 7.44 24.59
N ALA A 165 18.90 6.19 24.41
CA ALA A 165 18.01 5.07 24.10
C ALA A 165 16.88 4.85 25.14
N PRO A 166 17.10 4.96 26.47
CA PRO A 166 16.03 4.88 27.46
C PRO A 166 14.94 5.95 27.31
N GLU A 167 15.31 7.20 26.95
CA GLU A 167 14.34 8.28 26.71
C GLU A 167 13.46 7.97 25.51
N ILE A 168 14.05 7.47 24.43
CA ILE A 168 13.31 7.03 23.23
C ILE A 168 12.36 5.90 23.59
N MET A 169 12.83 4.88 24.32
CA MET A 169 12.00 3.75 24.75
C MET A 169 10.83 4.19 25.63
N THR A 170 11.06 5.10 26.56
CA THR A 170 10.02 5.67 27.41
C THR A 170 8.93 6.36 26.58
N THR A 171 9.34 7.14 25.59
CA THR A 171 8.43 7.83 24.66
C THR A 171 7.63 6.84 23.82
N ILE A 172 8.29 5.83 23.24
CA ILE A 172 7.63 4.79 22.43
C ILE A 172 6.61 4.03 23.26
N ILE A 173 6.98 3.58 24.47
CA ILE A 173 6.07 2.86 25.37
C ILE A 173 4.89 3.75 25.75
N GLY A 174 5.15 5.00 26.14
CA GLY A 174 4.12 5.94 26.55
C GLY A 174 3.09 6.19 25.44
N PHE A 175 3.53 6.52 24.24
CA PHE A 175 2.63 6.71 23.09
C PHE A 175 1.90 5.43 22.70
N THR A 176 2.59 4.28 22.72
CA THR A 176 1.96 2.99 22.42
C THR A 176 0.80 2.70 23.37
N LEU A 177 0.98 2.91 24.66
CA LEU A 177 -0.07 2.72 25.65
C LEU A 177 -1.25 3.66 25.41
N VAL A 178 -1.00 4.95 25.15
CA VAL A 178 -2.06 5.92 24.84
C VAL A 178 -2.85 5.48 23.59
N TYR A 179 -2.16 5.07 22.53
CA TYR A 179 -2.83 4.61 21.30
C TYR A 179 -3.60 3.30 21.51
N ILE A 180 -3.11 2.37 22.34
CA ILE A 180 -3.85 1.15 22.68
C ILE A 180 -5.15 1.50 23.39
N VAL A 181 -5.11 2.38 24.39
CA VAL A 181 -6.32 2.82 25.10
C VAL A 181 -7.31 3.49 24.17
N ALA A 182 -6.82 4.40 23.31
CA ALA A 182 -7.65 5.07 22.30
C ALA A 182 -8.26 4.08 21.29
N ALA A 183 -7.48 3.09 20.84
CA ALA A 183 -7.96 2.04 19.94
C ALA A 183 -9.04 1.16 20.59
N ILE A 184 -8.86 0.76 21.85
CA ILE A 184 -9.88 -0.01 22.60
C ILE A 184 -11.18 0.79 22.70
N ALA A 185 -11.10 2.08 23.06
CA ALA A 185 -12.28 2.95 23.14
C ALA A 185 -12.96 3.10 21.77
N ALA A 186 -12.19 3.31 20.70
CA ALA A 186 -12.72 3.43 19.35
C ALA A 186 -13.41 2.13 18.88
N ILE A 187 -12.79 0.97 19.12
CA ILE A 187 -13.37 -0.33 18.77
C ILE A 187 -14.66 -0.58 19.58
N TYR A 188 -14.65 -0.28 20.87
CA TYR A 188 -15.83 -0.41 21.72
C TYR A 188 -17.00 0.42 21.18
N LEU A 189 -16.77 1.71 20.90
CA LEU A 189 -17.80 2.60 20.35
C LEU A 189 -18.27 2.15 18.96
N ALA A 190 -17.36 1.70 18.11
CA ALA A 190 -17.71 1.19 16.79
C ALA A 190 -18.59 -0.06 16.89
N VAL A 191 -18.22 -1.02 17.73
CA VAL A 191 -19.03 -2.25 17.96
C VAL A 191 -20.40 -1.91 18.52
N GLU A 192 -20.48 -0.99 19.48
CA GLU A 192 -21.78 -0.54 20.02
C GLU A 192 -22.65 0.09 18.94
N HIS A 193 -22.06 0.95 18.09
CA HIS A 193 -22.78 1.59 16.99
C HIS A 193 -23.23 0.58 15.93
N ILE A 194 -22.39 -0.37 15.57
CA ILE A 194 -22.72 -1.45 14.62
C ILE A 194 -23.87 -2.31 15.14
N LYS A 195 -23.88 -2.63 16.43
CA LYS A 195 -24.97 -3.43 17.05
C LYS A 195 -26.33 -2.72 17.04
N LYS A 196 -26.35 -1.38 17.02
CA LYS A 196 -27.59 -0.61 16.89
C LYS A 196 -28.21 -0.67 15.50
N GLY A 197 -27.41 -1.06 14.47
CA GLY A 197 -27.87 -1.16 13.09
C GLY A 197 -28.13 0.20 12.41
N PRO A 198 -28.54 0.20 11.12
CA PRO A 198 -28.80 1.42 10.37
C PRO A 198 -30.01 2.21 10.88
N ASP A 199 -30.98 1.53 11.52
CA ASP A 199 -32.22 2.12 12.05
C ASP A 199 -32.12 2.55 13.54
N GLY A 200 -30.90 2.41 14.12
CA GLY A 200 -30.62 2.69 15.53
C GLY A 200 -30.63 4.18 15.92
N ASN A 201 -31.53 4.96 15.31
CA ASN A 201 -31.83 6.32 15.76
C ASN A 201 -32.81 6.21 16.96
N PRO A 202 -32.42 6.57 18.20
CA PRO A 202 -33.30 6.50 19.34
C PRO A 202 -34.61 7.28 19.17
N SER A 203 -34.65 8.23 18.26
CA SER A 203 -35.86 8.95 17.87
C SER A 203 -36.88 8.08 17.11
N HIS A 204 -36.44 7.05 16.36
CA HIS A 204 -37.36 6.17 15.62
C HIS A 204 -38.04 5.18 16.55
N ASP A 205 -37.29 4.56 17.47
CA ASP A 205 -37.82 3.61 18.47
C ASP A 205 -38.78 4.29 19.48
N VAL A 206 -38.55 5.57 19.74
CA VAL A 206 -39.44 6.35 20.63
C VAL A 206 -40.72 6.74 19.91
N VAL A 207 -40.62 7.15 18.64
CA VAL A 207 -41.78 7.52 17.80
C VAL A 207 -42.66 6.29 17.52
N GLU A 208 -42.07 5.15 17.17
CA GLU A 208 -42.80 3.90 16.91
C GLU A 208 -43.52 3.37 18.21
N LYS A 209 -42.87 3.50 19.34
CA LYS A 209 -43.50 3.15 20.64
C LYS A 209 -44.58 4.14 21.08
N GLU A 210 -44.45 5.42 20.73
CA GLU A 210 -45.50 6.41 21.01
C GLU A 210 -46.66 6.24 20.03
N GLU A 211 -46.44 6.00 18.77
CA GLU A 211 -47.48 5.68 17.81
C GLU A 211 -48.24 4.40 18.19
N ALA A 212 -47.53 3.33 18.54
CA ALA A 212 -48.13 2.09 19.01
C ALA A 212 -48.97 2.26 20.32
N ARG A 213 -48.66 3.27 21.15
CA ARG A 213 -49.46 3.64 22.34
C ARG A 213 -50.70 4.46 22.03
N LEU A 214 -50.71 5.20 20.95
CA LEU A 214 -51.82 6.03 20.54
C LEU A 214 -52.93 5.24 19.81
N TRP A 215 -52.62 4.07 19.30
CA TRP A 215 -53.55 3.18 18.59
C TRP A 215 -54.04 1.96 19.38
N ASN A 216 -53.69 1.85 20.68
CA ASN A 216 -54.21 0.91 21.63
C ASN A 216 -54.96 1.62 22.78
#